data_9abd50f73263dd4ec73dec33577eb88b
#
_entry.id   9abd50f73263dd4ec73dec33577eb88b
#
_cell.length_a   1.000
_cell.length_b   1.000
_cell.length_c   1.000
_cell.angle_alpha   90.00
_cell.angle_beta   90.00
_cell.angle_gamma   90.00
#
_symmetry.space_group_name_H-M   'P 1'
#
loop_
_entity.id
_entity.type
_entity.pdbx_description
1 polymer ?
#
loop_
_entity_poly.entity_id
_entity_poly.type
_entity_poly.pdbx_seq_one_letter_code
_entity_poly.pdbx_strand_id
1 'polypeptide(L)'
;MSYAIDFGTTNTVITRWNGATQQGEVVNLPAFAQQLGENPPLIPSVIYVEKADHDQVLLGKQVLDQGRDNPLDCRFFRHFKRGIGAPVQGFLPELDGCALSFEKLGQWYLQRLLEGIGKQDATAVDGLVLTVPVDSFESYRYWLSQTCQSWGIEEIRLLDEPTAAALGYDLGDANQVLVLDFGGGTVDFAWVQLDANQTKAKGGFLLKWGDRLMGNRSGDNQPKLAKVIAKAGANLGGSDIDQWIGDYFEQTQGIQTSTVVKRLAERLKIALSHQCQAEAVYFDDQSFESYEFRLNRTQLALSLIHISEPTRLRRI
;
A
#
# COMPACT_ATOMS: atom_id res chain seq x y z
N MET A 1 -15.87 -15.33 10.58
CA MET A 1 -15.43 -15.32 9.15
C MET A 1 -13.99 -14.87 9.03
N SER A 2 -13.25 -15.35 7.99
CA SER A 2 -11.84 -15.00 7.79
C SER A 2 -11.69 -13.96 6.69
N TYR A 3 -10.92 -12.92 6.97
CA TYR A 3 -10.61 -11.82 6.06
C TYR A 3 -9.11 -11.72 5.82
N ALA A 4 -8.72 -11.12 4.70
CA ALA A 4 -7.35 -10.69 4.47
C ALA A 4 -7.34 -9.22 4.06
N ILE A 5 -6.37 -8.47 4.56
CA ILE A 5 -6.15 -7.06 4.21
C ILE A 5 -4.75 -6.93 3.65
N ASP A 6 -4.68 -6.55 2.39
CA ASP A 6 -3.44 -6.09 1.77
C ASP A 6 -3.37 -4.56 1.92
N PHE A 7 -2.60 -4.13 2.92
CA PHE A 7 -2.43 -2.71 3.22
C PHE A 7 -1.27 -2.13 2.40
N GLY A 8 -1.55 -1.70 1.18
CA GLY A 8 -0.56 -1.08 0.30
C GLY A 8 -0.27 0.39 0.60
N THR A 9 0.84 0.90 0.08
CA THR A 9 1.25 2.32 0.23
C THR A 9 0.26 3.30 -0.43
N THR A 10 -0.34 2.89 -1.55
CA THR A 10 -1.27 3.73 -2.33
C THR A 10 -2.71 3.25 -2.21
N ASN A 11 -2.93 1.96 -2.27
CA ASN A 11 -4.26 1.35 -2.18
C ASN A 11 -4.24 0.16 -1.24
N THR A 12 -5.38 -0.08 -0.61
CA THR A 12 -5.64 -1.24 0.26
C THR A 12 -6.73 -2.09 -0.38
N VAL A 13 -6.56 -3.41 -0.33
CA VAL A 13 -7.55 -4.39 -0.76
C VAL A 13 -7.97 -5.25 0.41
N ILE A 14 -9.27 -5.52 0.51
CA ILE A 14 -9.82 -6.42 1.50
C ILE A 14 -10.45 -7.61 0.77
N THR A 15 -10.16 -8.82 1.23
CA THR A 15 -10.78 -10.04 0.72
C THR A 15 -11.39 -10.84 1.85
N ARG A 16 -12.47 -11.56 1.55
CA ARG A 16 -13.13 -12.50 2.44
C ARG A 16 -13.00 -13.91 1.87
N TRP A 17 -12.73 -14.88 2.72
CA TRP A 17 -12.73 -16.27 2.32
C TRP A 17 -14.14 -16.81 2.19
N ASN A 18 -14.51 -17.28 1.00
CA ASN A 18 -15.77 -17.99 0.77
C ASN A 18 -15.55 -19.51 0.87
N GLY A 19 -16.04 -20.09 1.96
CA GLY A 19 -15.89 -21.53 2.20
C GLY A 19 -16.63 -22.44 1.22
N ALA A 20 -17.69 -21.93 0.56
CA ALA A 20 -18.45 -22.69 -0.42
C ALA A 20 -17.73 -22.79 -1.77
N THR A 21 -17.16 -21.68 -2.24
CA THR A 21 -16.41 -21.62 -3.51
C THR A 21 -14.93 -21.95 -3.33
N GLN A 22 -14.43 -22.00 -2.09
CA GLN A 22 -13.00 -22.16 -1.78
C GLN A 22 -12.13 -21.08 -2.43
N GLN A 23 -12.64 -19.86 -2.46
CA GLN A 23 -11.96 -18.71 -3.08
C GLN A 23 -12.01 -17.47 -2.19
N GLY A 24 -11.03 -16.59 -2.36
CA GLY A 24 -11.05 -15.24 -1.83
C GLY A 24 -11.93 -14.33 -2.69
N GLU A 25 -12.86 -13.63 -2.07
CA GLU A 25 -13.72 -12.65 -2.73
C GLU A 25 -13.33 -11.25 -2.27
N VAL A 26 -13.16 -10.32 -3.22
CA VAL A 26 -12.88 -8.92 -2.87
C VAL A 26 -14.11 -8.31 -2.19
N VAL A 27 -13.88 -7.70 -1.04
CA VAL A 27 -14.91 -7.01 -0.27
C VAL A 27 -14.99 -5.56 -0.71
N ASN A 28 -16.15 -5.15 -1.19
CA ASN A 28 -16.42 -3.76 -1.46
C ASN A 28 -16.96 -3.08 -0.20
N LEU A 29 -16.23 -2.10 0.33
CA LEU A 29 -16.72 -1.19 1.36
C LEU A 29 -17.08 0.14 0.72
N PRO A 30 -18.35 0.38 0.31
CA PRO A 30 -18.74 1.53 -0.53
C PRO A 30 -18.41 2.89 0.09
N ALA A 31 -18.34 2.96 1.42
CA ALA A 31 -17.96 4.18 2.13
C ALA A 31 -16.47 4.54 1.95
N PHE A 32 -15.60 3.55 1.69
CA PHE A 32 -14.15 3.72 1.65
C PHE A 32 -13.54 3.40 0.30
N ALA A 33 -14.13 2.46 -0.43
CA ALA A 33 -13.61 1.96 -1.69
C ALA A 33 -14.11 2.78 -2.88
N GLN A 34 -13.27 2.88 -3.90
CA GLN A 34 -13.60 3.38 -5.22
C GLN A 34 -13.37 2.28 -6.26
N GLN A 35 -14.14 2.30 -7.32
CA GLN A 35 -13.93 1.41 -8.45
C GLN A 35 -13.39 2.22 -9.62
N LEU A 36 -12.25 1.80 -10.15
CA LEU A 36 -11.58 2.43 -11.27
C LEU A 36 -11.63 1.48 -12.47
N GLY A 37 -12.55 1.76 -13.39
CA GLY A 37 -12.78 0.93 -14.57
C GLY A 37 -13.25 -0.49 -14.20
N GLU A 38 -12.61 -1.50 -14.78
CA GLU A 38 -12.88 -2.92 -14.53
C GLU A 38 -12.09 -3.50 -13.35
N ASN A 39 -11.28 -2.69 -12.68
CA ASN A 39 -10.51 -3.14 -11.53
C ASN A 39 -11.44 -3.49 -10.35
N PRO A 40 -11.03 -4.41 -9.47
CA PRO A 40 -11.75 -4.64 -8.23
C PRO A 40 -11.82 -3.36 -7.40
N PRO A 41 -12.78 -3.23 -6.45
CA PRO A 41 -12.84 -2.10 -5.55
C PRO A 41 -11.54 -1.93 -4.77
N LEU A 42 -10.94 -0.73 -4.84
CA LEU A 42 -9.71 -0.36 -4.16
C LEU A 42 -10.01 0.71 -3.12
N ILE A 43 -9.42 0.60 -1.94
CA ILE A 43 -9.52 1.63 -0.91
C ILE A 43 -8.25 2.47 -0.97
N PRO A 44 -8.31 3.76 -1.36
CA PRO A 44 -7.13 4.63 -1.33
C PRO A 44 -6.51 4.66 0.08
N SER A 45 -5.19 4.43 0.16
CA SER A 45 -4.46 4.48 1.44
C SER A 45 -4.18 5.94 1.83
N VAL A 46 -5.25 6.70 2.01
CA VAL A 46 -5.23 8.10 2.44
C VAL A 46 -6.12 8.30 3.67
N ILE A 47 -5.74 9.24 4.51
CA ILE A 47 -6.45 9.57 5.75
C ILE A 47 -6.47 11.09 5.93
N TYR A 48 -7.61 11.60 6.38
CA TYR A 48 -7.77 12.99 6.80
C TYR A 48 -8.20 13.01 8.26
N VAL A 49 -7.46 13.75 9.09
CA VAL A 49 -7.71 13.86 10.53
C VAL A 49 -8.66 15.02 10.80
N GLU A 50 -9.92 14.72 11.10
CA GLU A 50 -10.92 15.75 11.44
C GLU A 50 -10.69 16.28 12.85
N LYS A 51 -10.52 15.37 13.85
CA LYS A 51 -10.21 15.71 15.25
C LYS A 51 -9.28 14.64 15.83
N ALA A 52 -8.03 15.01 16.08
CA ALA A 52 -7.02 14.09 16.58
C ALA A 52 -7.26 13.67 18.04
N ASP A 53 -7.78 14.57 18.87
CA ASP A 53 -8.12 14.35 20.28
C ASP A 53 -9.31 13.40 20.49
N HIS A 54 -10.10 13.17 19.44
CA HIS A 54 -11.27 12.29 19.44
C HIS A 54 -11.14 11.09 18.48
N ASP A 55 -9.96 10.84 17.92
CA ASP A 55 -9.70 9.78 16.93
C ASP A 55 -10.67 9.85 15.70
N GLN A 56 -11.17 11.07 15.38
CA GLN A 56 -12.09 11.27 14.27
C GLN A 56 -11.33 11.45 12.96
N VAL A 57 -11.50 10.50 12.07
CA VAL A 57 -10.81 10.48 10.79
C VAL A 57 -11.74 10.07 9.65
N LEU A 58 -11.48 10.61 8.46
CA LEU A 58 -11.99 10.14 7.18
C LEU A 58 -10.92 9.32 6.50
N LEU A 59 -11.31 8.31 5.72
CA LEU A 59 -10.34 7.54 4.94
C LEU A 59 -10.84 7.14 3.55
N GLY A 60 -9.89 6.85 2.69
CA GLY A 60 -10.14 6.36 1.34
C GLY A 60 -11.03 7.30 0.55
N LYS A 61 -12.10 6.73 -0.03
CA LYS A 61 -13.09 7.47 -0.84
C LYS A 61 -13.74 8.63 -0.08
N GLN A 62 -13.95 8.53 1.23
CA GLN A 62 -14.56 9.63 2.02
C GLN A 62 -13.74 10.92 1.93
N VAL A 63 -12.40 10.80 1.96
CA VAL A 63 -11.48 11.94 1.83
C VAL A 63 -11.65 12.60 0.47
N LEU A 64 -11.74 11.80 -0.59
CA LEU A 64 -11.86 12.25 -1.97
C LEU A 64 -13.22 12.91 -2.24
N ASP A 65 -14.31 12.26 -1.82
CA ASP A 65 -15.68 12.75 -2.02
C ASP A 65 -15.93 14.10 -1.32
N GLN A 66 -15.24 14.35 -0.20
CA GLN A 66 -15.37 15.60 0.54
C GLN A 66 -14.34 16.67 0.11
N GLY A 67 -13.50 16.37 -0.89
CA GLY A 67 -12.45 17.29 -1.35
C GLY A 67 -11.40 17.60 -0.28
N ARG A 68 -11.17 16.66 0.66
CA ARG A 68 -10.18 16.79 1.75
C ARG A 68 -8.80 16.27 1.38
N ASP A 69 -8.57 15.99 0.11
CA ASP A 69 -7.32 15.44 -0.41
C ASP A 69 -6.34 16.52 -0.90
N ASN A 70 -6.43 17.72 -0.33
CA ASN A 70 -5.49 18.81 -0.61
C ASN A 70 -4.12 18.51 0.02
N PRO A 71 -3.05 18.35 -0.78
CA PRO A 71 -1.72 18.06 -0.26
C PRO A 71 -1.10 19.16 0.63
N LEU A 72 -1.65 20.37 0.58
CA LEU A 72 -1.21 21.50 1.42
C LEU A 72 -1.92 21.54 2.78
N ASP A 73 -2.97 20.73 2.97
CA ASP A 73 -3.65 20.63 4.25
C ASP A 73 -2.86 19.73 5.20
N CYS A 74 -2.42 20.27 6.34
CA CYS A 74 -1.65 19.53 7.34
C CYS A 74 -2.43 18.38 8.00
N ARG A 75 -3.74 18.28 7.76
CA ARG A 75 -4.61 17.21 8.25
C ARG A 75 -4.75 16.07 7.25
N PHE A 76 -4.27 16.22 6.01
CA PHE A 76 -4.31 15.20 4.97
C PHE A 76 -3.00 14.43 4.92
N PHE A 77 -3.07 13.10 4.98
CA PHE A 77 -1.91 12.21 4.92
C PHE A 77 -2.08 11.16 3.83
N ARG A 78 -1.05 11.03 3.01
CA ARG A 78 -0.87 9.99 1.99
C ARG A 78 0.50 9.34 2.16
N HIS A 79 0.65 8.11 1.66
CA HIS A 79 1.91 7.35 1.73
C HIS A 79 2.46 7.15 3.16
N PHE A 80 1.63 7.31 4.17
CA PHE A 80 2.03 7.22 5.58
C PHE A 80 2.51 5.82 5.99
N LYS A 81 2.11 4.77 5.26
CA LYS A 81 2.63 3.40 5.47
C LYS A 81 4.16 3.34 5.41
N ARG A 82 4.81 4.12 4.51
CA ARG A 82 6.28 4.16 4.36
C ARG A 82 7.01 4.61 5.62
N GLY A 83 6.35 5.40 6.47
CA GLY A 83 6.91 5.90 7.72
C GLY A 83 6.73 4.95 8.91
N ILE A 84 5.84 3.96 8.80
CA ILE A 84 5.57 3.02 9.89
C ILE A 84 6.77 2.11 10.10
N GLY A 85 7.32 2.14 11.34
CA GLY A 85 8.49 1.34 11.69
C GLY A 85 9.79 1.82 11.06
N ALA A 86 9.81 2.98 10.40
CA ALA A 86 11.03 3.55 9.85
C ALA A 86 12.00 3.95 10.98
N PRO A 87 13.32 3.69 10.82
CA PRO A 87 14.31 4.01 11.86
C PRO A 87 14.46 5.52 12.08
N VAL A 88 14.18 6.31 11.05
CA VAL A 88 14.13 7.77 11.12
C VAL A 88 12.69 8.21 10.85
N GLN A 89 12.05 8.70 11.88
CA GLN A 89 10.69 9.23 11.79
C GLN A 89 10.71 10.60 11.10
N GLY A 90 9.86 10.76 10.07
CA GLY A 90 9.58 12.08 9.51
C GLY A 90 8.83 12.95 10.51
N PHE A 91 8.96 14.26 10.35
CA PHE A 91 8.18 15.21 11.14
C PHE A 91 6.71 15.13 10.73
N LEU A 92 5.83 14.91 11.71
CA LEU A 92 4.39 15.04 11.55
C LEU A 92 3.88 16.21 12.41
N PRO A 93 2.82 16.89 11.95
CA PRO A 93 2.25 18.01 12.71
C PRO A 93 1.64 17.53 14.02
N GLU A 94 1.61 18.43 15.00
CA GLU A 94 0.72 18.33 16.15
C GLU A 94 -0.65 18.86 15.74
N LEU A 95 -1.69 18.05 15.94
CA LEU A 95 -3.07 18.42 15.63
C LEU A 95 -3.93 18.28 16.88
N ASP A 96 -4.71 19.32 17.17
CA ASP A 96 -5.66 19.34 18.30
C ASP A 96 -4.97 18.99 19.65
N GLY A 97 -3.72 19.43 19.84
CA GLY A 97 -2.91 19.12 21.03
C GLY A 97 -2.35 17.69 21.08
N CYS A 98 -2.47 16.93 19.98
CA CYS A 98 -1.97 15.55 19.87
C CYS A 98 -0.79 15.48 18.91
N ALA A 99 0.34 14.96 19.40
CA ALA A 99 1.47 14.61 18.55
C ALA A 99 1.11 13.37 17.71
N LEU A 100 1.22 13.48 16.40
CA LEU A 100 0.95 12.38 15.48
C LEU A 100 2.20 11.56 15.21
N SER A 101 2.00 10.28 14.88
CA SER A 101 3.01 9.39 14.31
C SER A 101 2.44 8.62 13.14
N PHE A 102 3.30 8.07 12.29
CA PHE A 102 2.87 7.21 11.19
C PHE A 102 2.16 5.94 11.71
N GLU A 103 2.61 5.43 12.85
CA GLU A 103 2.01 4.30 13.56
C GLU A 103 0.58 4.62 14.00
N LYS A 104 0.32 5.82 14.51
CA LYS A 104 -1.01 6.24 14.93
C LYS A 104 -1.96 6.39 13.73
N LEU A 105 -1.47 6.98 12.63
CA LEU A 105 -2.25 7.08 11.38
C LEU A 105 -2.59 5.69 10.83
N GLY A 106 -1.63 4.76 10.82
CA GLY A 106 -1.85 3.38 10.39
C GLY A 106 -2.85 2.64 11.29
N GLN A 107 -2.76 2.83 12.61
CA GLN A 107 -3.71 2.27 13.57
C GLN A 107 -5.14 2.76 13.31
N TRP A 108 -5.35 4.06 13.17
CA TRP A 108 -6.66 4.62 12.85
C TRP A 108 -7.20 4.10 11.53
N TYR A 109 -6.34 4.04 10.50
CA TYR A 109 -6.72 3.55 9.18
C TYR A 109 -7.24 2.10 9.24
N LEU A 110 -6.46 1.19 9.83
CA LEU A 110 -6.84 -0.22 9.94
C LEU A 110 -8.05 -0.43 10.84
N GLN A 111 -8.13 0.28 11.96
CA GLN A 111 -9.29 0.20 12.86
C GLN A 111 -10.59 0.61 12.16
N ARG A 112 -10.58 1.70 11.40
CA ARG A 112 -11.77 2.14 10.64
C ARG A 112 -12.17 1.17 9.55
N LEU A 113 -11.20 0.49 8.91
CA LEU A 113 -11.51 -0.57 7.95
C LEU A 113 -12.22 -1.76 8.63
N LEU A 114 -11.73 -2.20 9.79
CA LEU A 114 -12.36 -3.28 10.56
C LEU A 114 -13.77 -2.89 11.04
N GLU A 115 -13.97 -1.66 11.50
CA GLU A 115 -15.30 -1.16 11.81
C GLU A 115 -16.22 -1.16 10.60
N GLY A 116 -15.70 -0.85 9.41
CA GLY A 116 -16.42 -0.91 8.15
C GLY A 116 -16.85 -2.33 7.79
N ILE A 117 -15.96 -3.30 7.96
CA ILE A 117 -16.26 -4.73 7.78
C ILE A 117 -17.37 -5.16 8.75
N GLY A 118 -17.21 -4.84 10.05
CA GLY A 118 -18.19 -5.22 11.07
C GLY A 118 -19.58 -4.59 10.87
N LYS A 119 -19.67 -3.41 10.24
CA LYS A 119 -20.95 -2.79 9.90
C LYS A 119 -21.63 -3.43 8.69
N GLN A 120 -20.85 -3.93 7.75
CA GLN A 120 -21.37 -4.55 6.54
C GLN A 120 -21.75 -6.02 6.76
N ASP A 121 -20.90 -6.76 7.45
CA ASP A 121 -21.12 -8.17 7.80
C ASP A 121 -21.46 -8.24 9.29
N ALA A 122 -22.72 -8.62 9.61
CA ALA A 122 -23.18 -8.78 11.00
C ALA A 122 -22.47 -9.93 11.75
N THR A 123 -21.54 -10.63 11.10
CA THR A 123 -20.77 -11.75 11.67
C THR A 123 -19.42 -11.25 12.18
N ALA A 124 -19.01 -11.79 13.33
CA ALA A 124 -17.70 -11.49 13.89
C ALA A 124 -16.56 -11.87 12.94
N VAL A 125 -15.50 -11.06 12.95
CA VAL A 125 -14.23 -11.37 12.29
C VAL A 125 -13.48 -12.34 13.19
N ASP A 126 -13.44 -13.62 12.84
CA ASP A 126 -12.80 -14.66 13.65
C ASP A 126 -11.31 -14.80 13.29
N GLY A 127 -10.99 -14.58 12.03
CA GLY A 127 -9.62 -14.67 11.50
C GLY A 127 -9.26 -13.49 10.60
N LEU A 128 -8.06 -13.00 10.75
CA LEU A 128 -7.52 -11.90 9.96
C LEU A 128 -6.11 -12.23 9.45
N VAL A 129 -5.89 -12.09 8.16
CA VAL A 129 -4.56 -12.12 7.54
C VAL A 129 -4.18 -10.70 7.14
N LEU A 130 -2.98 -10.27 7.50
CA LEU A 130 -2.43 -8.96 7.13
C LEU A 130 -1.14 -9.15 6.36
N THR A 131 -0.98 -8.46 5.23
CA THR A 131 0.28 -8.44 4.52
C THR A 131 1.29 -7.52 5.20
N VAL A 132 2.55 -7.89 5.13
CA VAL A 132 3.66 -7.13 5.71
C VAL A 132 4.78 -6.96 4.68
N PRO A 133 5.39 -5.77 4.60
CA PRO A 133 6.51 -5.53 3.71
C PRO A 133 7.76 -6.29 4.19
N VAL A 134 8.59 -6.67 3.22
CA VAL A 134 9.76 -7.51 3.46
C VAL A 134 10.88 -6.77 4.20
N ASP A 135 11.16 -5.52 3.85
CA ASP A 135 12.34 -4.79 4.34
C ASP A 135 12.17 -4.16 5.73
N SER A 136 10.94 -3.80 6.10
CA SER A 136 10.63 -3.22 7.43
C SER A 136 9.99 -4.24 8.38
N PHE A 137 10.24 -5.52 8.15
CA PHE A 137 9.49 -6.62 8.74
C PHE A 137 9.42 -6.59 10.27
N GLU A 138 10.54 -6.43 10.98
CA GLU A 138 10.55 -6.52 12.45
C GLU A 138 9.82 -5.35 13.12
N SER A 139 10.13 -4.11 12.73
CA SER A 139 9.53 -2.91 13.32
C SER A 139 8.05 -2.79 12.96
N TYR A 140 7.74 -3.04 11.68
CA TYR A 140 6.36 -3.04 11.18
C TYR A 140 5.53 -4.15 11.86
N ARG A 141 6.08 -5.33 11.99
CA ARG A 141 5.47 -6.46 12.66
C ARG A 141 5.20 -6.17 14.14
N TYR A 142 6.17 -5.54 14.84
CA TYR A 142 5.99 -5.16 16.23
C TYR A 142 4.83 -4.16 16.38
N TRP A 143 4.81 -3.10 15.58
CA TRP A 143 3.72 -2.13 15.55
C TRP A 143 2.37 -2.78 15.26
N LEU A 144 2.30 -3.60 14.23
CA LEU A 144 1.05 -4.27 13.83
C LEU A 144 0.54 -5.19 14.94
N SER A 145 1.45 -5.88 15.61
CA SER A 145 1.16 -6.70 16.77
C SER A 145 0.48 -5.91 17.90
N GLN A 146 1.07 -4.78 18.26
CA GLN A 146 0.50 -3.92 19.31
C GLN A 146 -0.89 -3.38 18.90
N THR A 147 -1.03 -3.03 17.63
CA THR A 147 -2.30 -2.54 17.07
C THR A 147 -3.39 -3.62 17.11
N CYS A 148 -3.04 -4.84 16.72
CA CYS A 148 -3.98 -5.96 16.67
C CYS A 148 -4.48 -6.45 18.03
N GLN A 149 -3.71 -6.26 19.11
CA GLN A 149 -4.10 -6.69 20.45
C GLN A 149 -5.43 -6.08 20.94
N SER A 150 -5.74 -4.87 20.46
CA SER A 150 -6.96 -4.15 20.86
C SER A 150 -8.23 -4.60 20.11
N TRP A 151 -8.11 -5.43 19.09
CA TRP A 151 -9.25 -5.73 18.20
C TRP A 151 -10.11 -6.91 18.63
N GLY A 152 -9.61 -7.74 19.57
CA GLY A 152 -10.36 -8.91 20.05
C GLY A 152 -10.59 -10.01 19.02
N ILE A 153 -9.78 -10.05 17.95
CA ILE A 153 -9.83 -11.08 16.90
C ILE A 153 -9.08 -12.31 17.39
N GLU A 154 -9.71 -13.49 17.32
CA GLU A 154 -9.14 -14.72 17.86
C GLU A 154 -7.88 -15.19 17.12
N GLU A 155 -7.86 -15.05 15.80
CA GLU A 155 -6.75 -15.51 14.99
C GLU A 155 -6.27 -14.40 14.03
N ILE A 156 -5.05 -13.90 14.26
CA ILE A 156 -4.39 -12.95 13.37
C ILE A 156 -3.13 -13.59 12.81
N ARG A 157 -2.96 -13.50 11.50
CA ARG A 157 -1.85 -14.08 10.77
C ARG A 157 -1.17 -13.00 9.95
N LEU A 158 0.16 -13.01 9.92
CA LEU A 158 0.96 -12.12 9.09
C LEU A 158 1.57 -12.91 7.94
N LEU A 159 1.51 -12.34 6.75
CA LEU A 159 2.04 -12.94 5.54
C LEU A 159 2.87 -11.88 4.80
N ASP A 160 4.08 -12.21 4.40
CA ASP A 160 4.86 -11.28 3.59
C ASP A 160 4.23 -11.09 2.20
N GLU A 161 4.28 -9.84 1.68
CA GLU A 161 3.62 -9.43 0.44
C GLU A 161 4.01 -10.32 -0.75
N PRO A 162 5.31 -10.65 -1.00
CA PRO A 162 5.68 -11.52 -2.11
C PRO A 162 5.15 -12.95 -1.97
N THR A 163 5.11 -13.49 -0.75
CA THR A 163 4.54 -14.82 -0.51
C THR A 163 3.04 -14.81 -0.78
N ALA A 164 2.33 -13.75 -0.35
CA ALA A 164 0.92 -13.59 -0.65
C ALA A 164 0.66 -13.57 -2.16
N ALA A 165 1.47 -12.81 -2.92
CA ALA A 165 1.40 -12.76 -4.37
C ALA A 165 1.66 -14.13 -5.01
N ALA A 166 2.76 -14.82 -4.62
CA ALA A 166 3.10 -16.14 -5.16
C ALA A 166 2.00 -17.20 -4.92
N LEU A 167 1.34 -17.14 -3.76
CA LEU A 167 0.26 -18.07 -3.42
C LEU A 167 -1.08 -17.71 -4.10
N GLY A 168 -1.28 -16.45 -4.45
CA GLY A 168 -2.51 -15.96 -5.09
C GLY A 168 -2.61 -16.32 -6.58
N TYR A 169 -1.49 -16.58 -7.24
CA TYR A 169 -1.47 -16.99 -8.64
C TYR A 169 -1.48 -18.51 -8.78
N ASP A 170 -2.26 -19.01 -9.74
CA ASP A 170 -2.18 -20.43 -10.15
C ASP A 170 -0.95 -20.60 -11.05
N LEU A 171 0.14 -21.05 -10.43
CA LEU A 171 1.44 -21.21 -11.09
C LEU A 171 1.65 -22.62 -11.65
N GLY A 172 0.61 -23.45 -11.68
CA GLY A 172 0.69 -24.83 -12.15
C GLY A 172 1.72 -25.65 -11.36
N ASP A 173 2.60 -26.35 -12.09
CA ASP A 173 3.64 -27.22 -11.49
C ASP A 173 4.95 -26.48 -11.15
N ALA A 174 4.95 -25.15 -11.13
CA ALA A 174 6.15 -24.39 -10.83
C ALA A 174 6.56 -24.57 -9.35
N ASN A 175 7.78 -25.06 -9.14
CA ASN A 175 8.34 -25.23 -7.79
C ASN A 175 9.04 -23.98 -7.26
N GLN A 176 9.37 -23.04 -8.13
CA GLN A 176 10.06 -21.80 -7.79
C GLN A 176 9.50 -20.65 -8.61
N VAL A 177 9.34 -19.51 -7.96
CA VAL A 177 8.75 -18.30 -8.54
C VAL A 177 9.59 -17.09 -8.16
N LEU A 178 9.87 -16.25 -9.14
CA LEU A 178 10.39 -14.92 -8.92
C LEU A 178 9.19 -13.95 -8.90
N VAL A 179 8.92 -13.36 -7.75
CA VAL A 179 7.92 -12.31 -7.59
C VAL A 179 8.60 -10.96 -7.74
N LEU A 180 8.06 -10.14 -8.63
CA LEU A 180 8.39 -8.73 -8.75
C LEU A 180 7.15 -7.93 -8.34
N ASP A 181 7.24 -7.27 -7.20
CA ASP A 181 6.22 -6.34 -6.72
C ASP A 181 6.71 -4.90 -6.92
N PHE A 182 6.02 -4.16 -7.78
CA PHE A 182 6.30 -2.75 -8.05
C PHE A 182 5.12 -1.91 -7.56
N GLY A 183 5.22 -1.49 -6.32
CA GLY A 183 4.19 -0.74 -5.63
C GLY A 183 4.26 0.78 -5.83
N GLY A 184 3.45 1.51 -5.07
CA GLY A 184 3.46 2.98 -5.06
C GLY A 184 4.71 3.59 -4.41
N GLY A 185 5.40 2.85 -3.55
CA GLY A 185 6.52 3.34 -2.76
C GLY A 185 7.78 2.48 -2.79
N THR A 186 7.66 1.20 -3.13
CA THR A 186 8.76 0.23 -3.13
C THR A 186 8.72 -0.61 -4.39
N VAL A 187 9.86 -1.17 -4.73
CA VAL A 187 10.00 -2.32 -5.62
C VAL A 187 10.63 -3.44 -4.82
N ASP A 188 9.98 -4.59 -4.82
CA ASP A 188 10.40 -5.75 -4.06
C ASP A 188 10.55 -6.96 -4.99
N PHE A 189 11.67 -7.66 -4.83
CA PHE A 189 11.97 -8.91 -5.51
C PHE A 189 12.00 -10.01 -4.47
N ALA A 190 11.32 -11.11 -4.72
CA ALA A 190 11.40 -12.28 -3.87
C ALA A 190 11.49 -13.55 -4.71
N TRP A 191 12.46 -14.39 -4.38
CA TRP A 191 12.56 -15.73 -4.91
C TRP A 191 11.90 -16.68 -3.92
N VAL A 192 10.75 -17.23 -4.33
CA VAL A 192 9.89 -18.06 -3.49
C VAL A 192 9.94 -19.50 -4.03
N GLN A 193 10.21 -20.44 -3.14
CA GLN A 193 10.06 -21.87 -3.39
C GLN A 193 8.68 -22.31 -2.90
N LEU A 194 7.92 -22.93 -3.78
CA LEU A 194 6.62 -23.54 -3.50
C LEU A 194 6.81 -25.03 -3.23
N ASP A 195 6.06 -25.57 -2.27
CA ASP A 195 6.11 -27.01 -1.97
C ASP A 195 5.15 -27.77 -2.90
N ALA A 196 5.73 -28.45 -3.90
CA ALA A 196 4.97 -29.13 -4.97
C ALA A 196 4.07 -30.27 -4.46
N ASN A 197 4.32 -30.80 -3.26
CA ASN A 197 3.56 -31.94 -2.72
C ASN A 197 2.24 -31.57 -2.06
N GLN A 198 1.88 -30.27 -2.01
CA GLN A 198 0.69 -29.80 -1.34
C GLN A 198 -0.23 -28.90 -2.18
N THR A 199 -0.31 -29.14 -3.49
CA THR A 199 -1.22 -28.41 -4.40
C THR A 199 -2.70 -28.47 -4.01
N LYS A 200 -3.06 -29.17 -2.92
CA LYS A 200 -4.43 -29.23 -2.39
C LYS A 200 -4.63 -28.52 -1.05
N ALA A 201 -3.60 -28.03 -0.40
CA ALA A 201 -3.71 -27.26 0.84
C ALA A 201 -3.32 -25.80 0.56
N LYS A 202 -4.32 -24.94 0.34
CA LYS A 202 -4.15 -23.51 0.19
C LYS A 202 -3.73 -22.90 1.54
N GLY A 203 -2.45 -22.69 1.76
CA GLY A 203 -1.98 -22.03 2.97
C GLY A 203 -0.58 -21.47 2.81
N GLY A 204 -0.39 -20.19 3.09
CA GLY A 204 0.89 -19.52 3.11
C GLY A 204 1.70 -19.76 4.39
N PHE A 205 2.91 -19.21 4.46
CA PHE A 205 3.66 -19.14 5.71
C PHE A 205 2.91 -18.23 6.68
N LEU A 206 2.29 -18.84 7.68
CA LEU A 206 1.41 -18.17 8.62
C LEU A 206 2.11 -18.06 9.96
N LEU A 207 2.37 -16.83 10.42
CA LEU A 207 2.71 -16.58 11.81
C LEU A 207 1.40 -16.42 12.58
N LYS A 208 1.07 -17.40 13.39
CA LYS A 208 -0.11 -17.36 14.27
C LYS A 208 0.19 -16.42 15.45
N TRP A 209 -0.66 -15.44 15.65
CA TRP A 209 -0.59 -14.51 16.76
C TRP A 209 -1.73 -14.78 17.75
N GLY A 210 -1.40 -14.95 19.03
CA GLY A 210 -2.35 -15.18 20.13
C GLY A 210 -1.62 -15.66 21.37
N ASP A 211 -2.28 -15.75 22.52
CA ASP A 211 -1.76 -16.04 23.88
C ASP A 211 -0.77 -17.21 24.04
N ARG A 212 -0.46 -17.93 22.97
CA ARG A 212 0.43 -19.10 22.97
C ARG A 212 1.76 -18.90 22.27
N LEU A 213 2.10 -17.70 21.84
CA LEU A 213 3.35 -17.40 21.11
C LEU A 213 4.58 -17.18 22.00
N MET A 214 4.40 -17.11 23.31
CA MET A 214 5.50 -17.05 24.29
C MET A 214 5.89 -18.43 24.83
N GLY A 215 5.26 -19.49 24.43
CA GLY A 215 5.54 -20.86 24.83
C GLY A 215 6.30 -21.62 23.77
N ASN A 216 7.58 -21.87 24.03
CA ASN A 216 8.44 -22.81 23.35
C ASN A 216 7.71 -24.16 23.18
N ARG A 217 7.14 -24.44 22.01
CA ARG A 217 6.79 -25.79 21.58
C ARG A 217 7.31 -26.02 20.17
N SER A 218 8.49 -26.58 20.13
CA SER A 218 8.97 -27.48 19.09
C SER A 218 7.87 -28.52 18.80
N GLY A 219 7.03 -28.24 17.85
CA GLY A 219 6.04 -29.14 17.32
C GLY A 219 6.13 -29.08 15.81
N ASP A 220 6.93 -30.00 15.28
CA ASP A 220 7.09 -30.33 13.87
C ASP A 220 5.75 -30.73 13.24
N ASN A 221 4.96 -29.80 12.77
CA ASN A 221 3.89 -30.09 11.79
C ASN A 221 3.13 -28.81 11.41
N GLN A 222 3.84 -27.77 10.95
CA GLN A 222 3.20 -26.71 10.18
C GLN A 222 3.55 -26.92 8.70
N PRO A 223 2.56 -27.03 7.81
CA PRO A 223 2.84 -27.15 6.39
C PRO A 223 3.54 -25.87 5.91
N LYS A 224 4.82 -25.97 5.58
CA LYS A 224 5.59 -24.92 4.91
C LYS A 224 5.20 -24.95 3.44
N LEU A 225 4.20 -24.17 3.07
CA LEU A 225 3.70 -24.14 1.70
C LEU A 225 4.49 -23.27 0.76
N ALA A 226 5.19 -22.29 1.30
CA ALA A 226 6.08 -21.42 0.56
C ALA A 226 7.26 -21.01 1.43
N LYS A 227 8.46 -20.94 0.84
CA LYS A 227 9.68 -20.50 1.49
C LYS A 227 10.32 -19.40 0.66
N VAL A 228 10.52 -18.23 1.23
CA VAL A 228 11.34 -17.19 0.61
C VAL A 228 12.81 -17.62 0.68
N ILE A 229 13.43 -17.83 -0.50
CA ILE A 229 14.84 -18.23 -0.63
C ILE A 229 15.74 -17.02 -0.57
N ALA A 230 15.36 -15.96 -1.31
CA ALA A 230 16.07 -14.70 -1.35
C ALA A 230 15.09 -13.56 -1.58
N LYS A 231 15.48 -12.38 -1.11
CA LYS A 231 14.71 -11.16 -1.27
C LYS A 231 15.64 -9.97 -1.44
N ALA A 232 15.18 -8.99 -2.20
CA ALA A 232 15.82 -7.69 -2.33
C ALA A 232 14.72 -6.65 -2.56
N GLY A 233 14.89 -5.48 -2.00
CA GLY A 233 13.94 -4.38 -2.17
C GLY A 233 14.67 -3.05 -2.33
N ALA A 234 13.94 -2.06 -2.85
CA ALA A 234 14.40 -0.69 -2.89
C ALA A 234 13.22 0.26 -2.66
N ASN A 235 13.49 1.38 -2.02
CA ASN A 235 12.53 2.48 -1.85
C ASN A 235 12.38 3.25 -3.17
N LEU A 236 11.82 2.58 -4.17
CA LEU A 236 11.57 3.09 -5.50
C LEU A 236 10.19 2.61 -5.96
N GLY A 237 9.28 3.51 -6.25
CA GLY A 237 7.92 3.12 -6.63
C GLY A 237 7.23 4.17 -7.50
N GLY A 238 5.94 3.99 -7.69
CA GLY A 238 5.12 4.88 -8.50
C GLY A 238 5.21 6.36 -8.12
N SER A 239 5.38 6.65 -6.82
CA SER A 239 5.52 8.03 -6.32
C SER A 239 6.84 8.69 -6.73
N ASP A 240 7.89 7.91 -6.93
CA ASP A 240 9.17 8.42 -7.42
C ASP A 240 9.06 8.76 -8.91
N ILE A 241 8.30 7.96 -9.67
CA ILE A 241 7.97 8.29 -11.07
C ILE A 241 7.17 9.60 -11.14
N ASP A 242 6.22 9.83 -10.24
CA ASP A 242 5.46 11.07 -10.18
C ASP A 242 6.37 12.28 -9.90
N GLN A 243 7.34 12.11 -9.01
CA GLN A 243 8.36 13.13 -8.76
C GLN A 243 9.17 13.41 -10.04
N TRP A 244 9.65 12.39 -10.72
CA TRP A 244 10.44 12.54 -11.95
C TRP A 244 9.68 13.21 -13.09
N ILE A 245 8.39 12.92 -13.22
CA ILE A 245 7.54 13.64 -14.18
C ILE A 245 7.42 15.12 -13.78
N GLY A 246 7.28 15.42 -12.49
CA GLY A 246 7.29 16.78 -11.98
C GLY A 246 8.60 17.50 -12.31
N ASP A 247 9.73 16.87 -12.03
CA ASP A 247 11.06 17.40 -12.32
C ASP A 247 11.29 17.64 -13.83
N TYR A 248 10.72 16.77 -14.67
CA TYR A 248 10.74 16.97 -16.13
C TYR A 248 9.99 18.25 -16.54
N PHE A 249 8.81 18.52 -15.96
CA PHE A 249 8.07 19.76 -16.23
C PHE A 249 8.77 20.98 -15.63
N GLU A 250 9.42 20.84 -14.49
CA GLU A 250 10.26 21.91 -13.92
C GLU A 250 11.40 22.29 -14.88
N GLN A 251 12.09 21.31 -15.45
CA GLN A 251 13.20 21.51 -16.37
C GLN A 251 12.74 22.07 -17.73
N THR A 252 11.58 21.64 -18.23
CA THR A 252 11.12 21.99 -19.58
C THR A 252 10.25 23.25 -19.63
N GLN A 253 9.54 23.55 -18.54
CA GLN A 253 8.58 24.67 -18.48
C GLN A 253 8.89 25.68 -17.36
N GLY A 254 9.88 25.40 -16.51
CA GLY A 254 10.25 26.29 -15.41
C GLY A 254 9.28 26.29 -14.23
N ILE A 255 8.39 25.30 -14.15
CA ILE A 255 7.34 25.20 -13.13
C ILE A 255 7.90 24.44 -11.93
N GLN A 256 7.93 25.07 -10.77
CA GLN A 256 8.41 24.42 -9.55
C GLN A 256 7.58 23.18 -9.21
N THR A 257 8.24 22.05 -8.94
CA THR A 257 7.58 20.80 -8.56
C THR A 257 6.92 20.93 -7.19
N SER A 258 5.64 21.25 -7.21
CA SER A 258 4.77 21.32 -6.02
C SER A 258 4.03 19.99 -5.79
N THR A 259 3.36 19.87 -4.66
CA THR A 259 2.47 18.72 -4.38
C THR A 259 1.32 18.60 -5.37
N VAL A 260 0.82 19.74 -5.89
CA VAL A 260 -0.22 19.78 -6.93
C VAL A 260 0.33 19.27 -8.26
N VAL A 261 1.55 19.71 -8.64
CA VAL A 261 2.22 19.23 -9.86
C VAL A 261 2.48 17.72 -9.79
N LYS A 262 2.91 17.18 -8.65
CA LYS A 262 3.07 15.72 -8.44
C LYS A 262 1.75 14.96 -8.61
N ARG A 263 0.66 15.50 -8.11
CA ARG A 263 -0.68 14.89 -8.29
C ARG A 263 -1.13 14.89 -9.75
N LEU A 264 -0.83 15.95 -10.49
CA LEU A 264 -1.08 15.99 -11.93
C LEU A 264 -0.18 14.99 -12.66
N ALA A 265 1.09 14.88 -12.27
CA ALA A 265 2.04 13.88 -12.78
C ALA A 265 1.54 12.45 -12.57
N GLU A 266 1.02 12.13 -11.39
CA GLU A 266 0.38 10.83 -11.09
C GLU A 266 -0.80 10.56 -12.04
N ARG A 267 -1.67 11.54 -12.27
CA ARG A 267 -2.79 11.42 -13.20
C ARG A 267 -2.32 11.18 -14.64
N LEU A 268 -1.32 11.88 -15.10
CA LEU A 268 -0.72 11.67 -16.43
C LEU A 268 -0.09 10.29 -16.55
N LYS A 269 0.66 9.84 -15.53
CA LYS A 269 1.24 8.49 -15.46
C LYS A 269 0.15 7.41 -15.59
N ILE A 270 -0.92 7.52 -14.82
CA ILE A 270 -2.04 6.57 -14.85
C ILE A 270 -2.72 6.58 -16.23
N ALA A 271 -2.98 7.75 -16.80
CA ALA A 271 -3.58 7.86 -18.13
C ALA A 271 -2.71 7.21 -19.21
N LEU A 272 -1.38 7.36 -19.13
CA LEU A 272 -0.43 6.75 -20.06
C LEU A 272 -0.36 5.22 -19.97
N SER A 273 -0.92 4.59 -18.94
CA SER A 273 -1.07 3.13 -18.90
C SER A 273 -2.03 2.63 -19.98
N HIS A 274 -3.03 3.43 -20.34
CA HIS A 274 -4.08 3.06 -21.30
C HIS A 274 -4.03 3.87 -22.59
N GLN A 275 -3.34 5.03 -22.61
CA GLN A 275 -3.27 5.97 -23.73
C GLN A 275 -1.82 6.17 -24.16
N CYS A 276 -1.61 6.54 -25.43
CA CYS A 276 -0.28 6.86 -25.95
C CYS A 276 0.17 8.27 -25.54
N GLN A 277 -0.77 9.17 -25.24
CA GLN A 277 -0.57 10.55 -24.87
C GLN A 277 -1.56 10.95 -23.78
N ALA A 278 -1.11 11.76 -22.82
CA ALA A 278 -1.93 12.31 -21.76
C ALA A 278 -1.68 13.82 -21.61
N GLU A 279 -2.72 14.55 -21.22
CA GLU A 279 -2.69 15.99 -21.06
C GLU A 279 -3.36 16.39 -19.74
N ALA A 280 -2.83 17.44 -19.12
CA ALA A 280 -3.42 18.09 -17.96
C ALA A 280 -3.13 19.59 -18.00
N VAL A 281 -3.97 20.37 -17.35
CA VAL A 281 -3.76 21.83 -17.19
C VAL A 281 -3.49 22.10 -15.72
N TYR A 282 -2.42 22.83 -15.46
CA TYR A 282 -2.09 23.38 -14.15
C TYR A 282 -2.33 24.89 -14.16
N PHE A 283 -3.13 25.38 -13.24
CA PHE A 283 -3.27 26.80 -12.97
C PHE A 283 -2.47 27.13 -11.72
N ASP A 284 -1.49 28.01 -11.88
CA ASP A 284 -0.68 28.53 -10.76
C ASP A 284 -1.40 29.75 -10.18
N ASP A 285 -1.85 29.64 -8.94
CA ASP A 285 -2.55 30.68 -8.21
C ASP A 285 -1.64 31.83 -7.74
N GLN A 286 -0.33 31.66 -7.80
CA GLN A 286 0.65 32.69 -7.44
C GLN A 286 1.00 33.58 -8.64
N SER A 287 1.26 32.98 -9.79
CA SER A 287 1.58 33.71 -11.03
C SER A 287 0.35 34.05 -11.86
N PHE A 288 -0.82 33.46 -11.60
CA PHE A 288 -2.06 33.52 -12.38
C PHE A 288 -1.85 33.03 -13.82
N GLU A 289 -0.91 32.14 -14.04
CA GLU A 289 -0.62 31.54 -15.33
C GLU A 289 -1.18 30.12 -15.43
N SER A 290 -1.51 29.70 -16.66
CA SER A 290 -1.95 28.33 -16.95
C SER A 290 -0.88 27.63 -17.76
N TYR A 291 -0.53 26.43 -17.33
CA TYR A 291 0.47 25.59 -17.98
C TYR A 291 -0.18 24.31 -18.51
N GLU A 292 0.13 23.95 -19.75
CA GLU A 292 -0.33 22.69 -20.34
C GLU A 292 0.76 21.63 -20.18
N PHE A 293 0.43 20.58 -19.43
CA PHE A 293 1.27 19.40 -19.27
C PHE A 293 0.88 18.37 -20.32
N ARG A 294 1.75 18.12 -21.28
CA ARG A 294 1.58 17.08 -22.31
C ARG A 294 2.72 16.10 -22.20
N LEU A 295 2.36 14.83 -22.12
CA LEU A 295 3.34 13.74 -21.99
C LEU A 295 2.89 12.55 -22.83
N ASN A 296 3.84 11.95 -23.55
CA ASN A 296 3.62 10.68 -24.25
C ASN A 296 4.50 9.57 -23.65
N ARG A 297 4.20 8.31 -23.99
CA ARG A 297 4.94 7.14 -23.46
C ARG A 297 6.44 7.19 -23.76
N THR A 298 6.83 7.70 -24.94
CA THR A 298 8.25 7.81 -25.33
C THR A 298 8.96 8.84 -24.48
N GLN A 299 8.34 10.00 -24.26
CA GLN A 299 8.88 11.05 -23.41
C GLN A 299 8.99 10.58 -21.95
N LEU A 300 7.99 9.85 -21.46
CA LEU A 300 8.05 9.26 -20.11
C LEU A 300 9.24 8.30 -19.98
N ALA A 301 9.42 7.39 -20.95
CA ALA A 301 10.54 6.44 -20.94
C ALA A 301 11.90 7.14 -20.99
N LEU A 302 12.05 8.17 -21.83
CA LEU A 302 13.29 8.96 -21.95
C LEU A 302 13.57 9.77 -20.70
N SER A 303 12.57 10.40 -20.09
CA SER A 303 12.75 11.14 -18.84
C SER A 303 13.19 10.22 -17.69
N LEU A 304 12.63 9.03 -17.60
CA LEU A 304 13.04 8.03 -16.59
C LEU A 304 14.50 7.61 -16.77
N ILE A 305 14.96 7.41 -18.01
CA ILE A 305 16.35 7.04 -18.32
C ILE A 305 17.29 8.20 -17.96
N HIS A 306 16.98 9.42 -18.37
CA HIS A 306 17.85 10.58 -18.14
C HIS A 306 17.95 10.98 -16.66
N ILE A 307 16.92 10.78 -15.88
CA ILE A 307 16.92 11.09 -14.45
C ILE A 307 17.61 10.00 -13.63
N SER A 308 17.51 8.74 -14.05
CA SER A 308 18.16 7.62 -13.33
C SER A 308 19.66 7.48 -13.64
N GLU A 309 20.14 7.94 -14.79
CA GLU A 309 21.55 7.84 -15.21
C GLU A 309 22.54 8.91 -14.70
N PRO A 310 22.16 10.16 -14.35
CA PRO A 310 23.13 11.17 -13.91
C PRO A 310 23.96 10.78 -12.69
N THR A 311 23.46 9.83 -11.90
CA THR A 311 24.19 9.31 -10.72
C THR A 311 25.31 8.34 -11.05
N ARG A 312 25.34 7.75 -12.23
CA ARG A 312 26.45 6.87 -12.68
C ARG A 312 27.65 7.64 -13.22
N LEU A 313 27.46 8.80 -13.84
CA LEU A 313 28.55 9.62 -14.41
C LEU A 313 29.32 10.45 -13.39
N ARG A 314 28.87 10.55 -12.12
CA ARG A 314 29.59 11.25 -11.05
C ARG A 314 30.45 10.35 -10.16
N ARG A 315 30.63 9.08 -10.49
CA ARG A 315 31.42 8.10 -9.75
C ARG A 315 32.60 7.52 -10.55
N ILE A 316 33.14 8.28 -11.52
CA ILE A 316 34.45 8.02 -12.14
C ILE A 316 35.38 9.16 -11.80
#